data_8c02df6e1840d922ed744f39e00fa62e
#
_entry.id   8c02df6e1840d922ed744f39e00fa62e
#
_cell.length_a   1.000
_cell.length_b   1.000
_cell.length_c   1.000
_cell.angle_alpha   90.00
_cell.angle_beta   90.00
_cell.angle_gamma   90.00
#
_symmetry.space_group_name_H-M   'P 1'
#
loop_
_entity.id
_entity.type
_entity.pdbx_description
1 polymer ?
#
loop_
_entity_poly.entity_id
_entity_poly.type
_entity_poly.pdbx_seq_one_letter_code
_entity_poly.pdbx_strand_id
1 'polypeptide(L)'
;MNRIKVLCLLLTLLIFPGMSYSSVKIDLEDYINSFSWDRRVVLFIAKDIHFIYETDDFFKTNSCENEERNLKYMRIVGDDIDKFTIPERYKNKHGLWLIGYDGGDKSYSNDTSLLKEIHNIIDTMPIRKSEMTDQKEKCN
;
A
#
# COMPACT_ATOMS: atom_id res chain seq x y z
N MET A 1 53.06 15.18 33.78
CA MET A 1 52.31 13.92 33.75
C MET A 1 50.82 14.10 33.43
N ASN A 2 50.21 15.27 33.68
CA ASN A 2 48.76 15.47 33.45
C ASN A 2 48.36 15.88 32.01
N ARG A 3 49.29 16.39 31.21
CA ARG A 3 48.97 16.83 29.83
C ARG A 3 48.84 15.66 28.83
N ILE A 4 49.54 14.57 29.04
CA ILE A 4 49.46 13.39 28.17
C ILE A 4 48.17 12.59 28.38
N LYS A 5 47.67 12.55 29.64
CA LYS A 5 46.41 11.87 29.94
C LYS A 5 45.16 12.57 29.39
N VAL A 6 45.18 13.90 29.29
CA VAL A 6 44.12 14.71 28.69
C VAL A 6 44.10 14.56 27.19
N LEU A 7 45.27 14.44 26.55
CA LEU A 7 45.37 14.27 25.09
C LEU A 7 44.83 12.89 24.65
N CYS A 8 45.08 11.81 25.42
CA CYS A 8 44.51 10.49 25.12
C CYS A 8 43.01 10.45 25.32
N LEU A 9 42.42 11.21 26.26
CA LEU A 9 40.97 11.24 26.50
C LEU A 9 40.23 12.00 25.38
N LEU A 10 40.86 12.98 24.75
CA LEU A 10 40.27 13.73 23.62
C LEU A 10 40.35 12.96 22.29
N LEU A 11 41.30 12.03 22.15
CA LEU A 11 41.44 11.24 20.92
C LEU A 11 40.44 10.05 20.83
N THR A 12 39.91 9.60 21.99
CA THR A 12 38.94 8.50 22.03
C THR A 12 37.50 8.92 21.72
N LEU A 13 37.23 10.23 21.62
CA LEU A 13 35.87 10.75 21.32
C LEU A 13 35.55 10.85 19.81
N LEU A 14 36.50 10.54 18.95
CA LEU A 14 36.34 10.76 17.49
C LEU A 14 36.08 9.50 16.67
N ILE A 15 35.90 8.34 17.28
CA ILE A 15 35.59 7.12 16.54
C ILE A 15 34.25 6.54 17.04
N PHE A 16 33.15 7.28 16.84
CA PHE A 16 31.86 6.64 16.65
C PHE A 16 31.70 6.37 15.15
N PRO A 17 31.83 5.12 14.68
CA PRO A 17 31.38 4.78 13.36
C PRO A 17 29.88 5.08 13.37
N GLY A 18 29.45 6.03 12.52
CA GLY A 18 28.06 6.30 12.29
C GLY A 18 27.38 4.97 11.98
N MET A 19 26.58 4.45 12.88
CA MET A 19 25.69 3.33 12.60
C MET A 19 24.70 3.82 11.54
N SER A 20 25.00 3.52 10.27
CA SER A 20 24.03 3.65 9.20
C SER A 20 22.89 2.68 9.53
N TYR A 21 21.81 3.17 10.09
CA TYR A 21 20.55 2.44 10.18
C TYR A 21 20.05 2.24 8.75
N SER A 22 20.35 1.11 8.18
CA SER A 22 19.68 0.66 6.97
C SER A 22 18.25 0.32 7.38
N SER A 23 17.29 1.17 7.03
CA SER A 23 15.87 0.86 7.22
C SER A 23 15.53 -0.35 6.38
N VAL A 24 15.09 -1.44 7.01
CA VAL A 24 14.60 -2.62 6.31
C VAL A 24 13.32 -2.21 5.58
N LYS A 25 13.34 -2.34 4.25
CA LYS A 25 12.15 -2.08 3.41
C LYS A 25 11.18 -3.25 3.50
N ILE A 26 9.90 -2.93 3.42
CA ILE A 26 8.81 -3.92 3.35
C ILE A 26 8.73 -4.41 1.89
N ASP A 27 8.72 -5.71 1.66
CA ASP A 27 8.42 -6.25 0.34
C ASP A 27 6.93 -6.04 0.04
N LEU A 28 6.65 -5.26 -1.03
CA LEU A 28 5.26 -4.92 -1.38
C LEU A 28 4.50 -6.14 -1.89
N GLU A 29 5.16 -7.06 -2.60
CA GLU A 29 4.54 -8.28 -3.09
C GLU A 29 4.09 -9.18 -1.93
N ASP A 30 4.98 -9.39 -0.96
CA ASP A 30 4.66 -10.16 0.25
C ASP A 30 3.55 -9.49 1.06
N TYR A 31 3.57 -8.17 1.14
CA TYR A 31 2.54 -7.42 1.85
C TYR A 31 1.16 -7.55 1.19
N ILE A 32 1.08 -7.45 -0.14
CA ILE A 32 -0.15 -7.70 -0.88
C ILE A 32 -0.62 -9.15 -0.68
N ASN A 33 0.28 -10.11 -0.81
CA ASN A 33 -0.03 -11.52 -0.68
C ASN A 33 -0.51 -11.92 0.73
N SER A 34 -0.17 -11.12 1.76
CA SER A 34 -0.69 -11.35 3.11
C SER A 34 -2.22 -11.20 3.22
N PHE A 35 -2.87 -10.54 2.25
CA PHE A 35 -4.32 -10.40 2.15
C PHE A 35 -4.99 -11.47 1.26
N SER A 36 -4.20 -12.34 0.60
CA SER A 36 -4.73 -13.34 -0.32
C SER A 36 -5.78 -14.23 0.35
N TRP A 37 -6.89 -14.44 -0.35
CA TRP A 37 -8.07 -15.20 0.08
C TRP A 37 -8.84 -14.61 1.27
N ASP A 38 -8.41 -13.47 1.82
CA ASP A 38 -9.12 -12.72 2.85
C ASP A 38 -9.71 -11.42 2.30
N ARG A 39 -8.92 -10.66 1.55
CA ARG A 39 -9.30 -9.36 1.01
C ARG A 39 -8.93 -9.22 -0.47
N ARG A 40 -9.76 -8.49 -1.22
CA ARG A 40 -9.34 -7.83 -2.45
C ARG A 40 -8.60 -6.55 -2.06
N VAL A 41 -7.60 -6.17 -2.82
CA VAL A 41 -6.81 -4.98 -2.52
C VAL A 41 -6.96 -3.94 -3.61
N VAL A 42 -7.22 -2.69 -3.23
CA VAL A 42 -6.97 -1.54 -4.09
C VAL A 42 -5.64 -0.94 -3.68
N LEU A 43 -4.64 -1.15 -4.52
CA LEU A 43 -3.33 -0.54 -4.36
C LEU A 43 -3.31 0.81 -5.06
N PHE A 44 -3.00 1.85 -4.31
CA PHE A 44 -2.81 3.20 -4.83
C PHE A 44 -1.35 3.62 -4.64
N ILE A 45 -0.65 3.85 -5.75
CA ILE A 45 0.72 4.37 -5.75
C ILE A 45 0.73 5.73 -6.45
N ALA A 46 1.13 6.78 -5.75
CA ALA A 46 1.25 8.12 -6.32
C ALA A 46 2.39 8.91 -5.69
N LYS A 47 3.08 9.70 -6.52
CA LYS A 47 4.03 10.72 -6.06
C LYS A 47 3.36 12.08 -5.95
N ASP A 48 2.34 12.32 -6.76
CA ASP A 48 1.62 13.59 -6.82
C ASP A 48 0.35 13.52 -5.97
N ILE A 49 0.11 14.60 -5.21
CA ILE A 49 -1.00 14.73 -4.28
C ILE A 49 -2.37 14.86 -5.00
N HIS A 50 -2.37 15.13 -6.31
CA HIS A 50 -3.58 15.53 -7.03
C HIS A 50 -4.71 14.50 -6.97
N PHE A 51 -4.40 13.20 -7.04
CA PHE A 51 -5.40 12.12 -7.00
C PHE A 51 -5.66 11.56 -5.59
N ILE A 52 -4.89 12.02 -4.60
CA ILE A 52 -4.95 11.47 -3.23
C ILE A 52 -6.31 11.78 -2.60
N TYR A 53 -6.75 13.04 -2.70
CA TYR A 53 -8.00 13.47 -2.08
C TYR A 53 -9.21 12.74 -2.64
N GLU A 54 -9.30 12.58 -3.96
CA GLU A 54 -10.42 11.91 -4.62
C GLU A 54 -10.48 10.43 -4.22
N THR A 55 -9.32 9.77 -4.18
CA THR A 55 -9.24 8.36 -3.81
C THR A 55 -9.56 8.16 -2.33
N ASP A 56 -8.98 8.97 -1.44
CA ASP A 56 -9.24 8.88 0.00
C ASP A 56 -10.72 9.16 0.31
N ASP A 57 -11.32 10.15 -0.34
CA ASP A 57 -12.75 10.48 -0.20
C ASP A 57 -13.64 9.33 -0.67
N PHE A 58 -13.32 8.71 -1.80
CA PHE A 58 -14.04 7.53 -2.29
C PHE A 58 -14.07 6.42 -1.24
N PHE A 59 -12.91 6.05 -0.67
CA PHE A 59 -12.82 4.97 0.31
C PHE A 59 -13.51 5.32 1.63
N LYS A 60 -13.53 6.58 2.02
CA LYS A 60 -14.25 7.06 3.18
C LYS A 60 -15.77 7.04 2.97
N THR A 61 -16.22 7.57 1.84
CA THR A 61 -17.65 7.74 1.55
C THR A 61 -18.33 6.40 1.27
N ASN A 62 -17.64 5.48 0.57
CA ASN A 62 -18.17 4.17 0.20
C ASN A 62 -17.66 3.05 1.14
N SER A 63 -17.46 3.37 2.42
CA SER A 63 -16.85 2.42 3.37
C SER A 63 -17.67 1.15 3.54
N CYS A 64 -19.00 1.26 3.57
CA CYS A 64 -19.91 0.12 3.71
C CYS A 64 -19.83 -0.79 2.47
N GLU A 65 -19.98 -0.23 1.28
CA GLU A 65 -19.93 -0.95 -0.01
C GLU A 65 -18.56 -1.60 -0.24
N ASN A 66 -17.49 -0.95 0.21
CA ASN A 66 -16.16 -1.49 0.16
C ASN A 66 -15.99 -2.70 1.10
N GLU A 67 -16.52 -2.62 2.32
CA GLU A 67 -16.49 -3.72 3.29
C GLU A 67 -17.33 -4.91 2.83
N GLU A 68 -18.51 -4.70 2.23
CA GLU A 68 -19.32 -5.77 1.63
C GLU A 68 -18.57 -6.56 0.55
N ARG A 69 -17.63 -5.91 -0.14
CA ARG A 69 -16.79 -6.52 -1.19
C ARG A 69 -15.46 -7.01 -0.67
N ASN A 70 -15.26 -7.03 0.64
CA ASN A 70 -13.99 -7.37 1.29
C ASN A 70 -12.81 -6.60 0.67
N LEU A 71 -13.00 -5.29 0.43
CA LEU A 71 -12.05 -4.45 -0.26
C LEU A 71 -11.14 -3.72 0.73
N LYS A 72 -9.85 -3.95 0.62
CA LYS A 72 -8.80 -3.29 1.41
C LYS A 72 -8.17 -2.17 0.60
N TYR A 73 -8.19 -0.94 1.12
CA TYR A 73 -7.45 0.17 0.54
C TYR A 73 -6.01 0.19 1.05
N MET A 74 -5.05 0.12 0.15
CA MET A 74 -3.61 0.22 0.40
C MET A 74 -3.05 1.45 -0.30
N ARG A 75 -2.68 2.44 0.49
CA ARG A 75 -2.23 3.74 0.03
C ARG A 75 -0.71 3.87 0.23
N ILE A 76 0.03 4.05 -0.86
CA ILE A 76 1.48 4.24 -0.87
C ILE A 76 1.78 5.51 -1.65
N VAL A 77 2.02 6.62 -0.96
CA VAL A 77 2.14 7.94 -1.59
C VAL A 77 3.34 8.72 -1.06
N GLY A 78 3.91 9.55 -1.92
CA GLY A 78 5.04 10.41 -1.55
C GLY A 78 6.21 9.61 -0.98
N ASP A 79 6.69 10.00 0.19
CA ASP A 79 7.83 9.38 0.88
C ASP A 79 7.55 7.95 1.38
N ASP A 80 6.27 7.55 1.46
CA ASP A 80 5.92 6.18 1.83
C ASP A 80 6.39 5.15 0.80
N ILE A 81 6.57 5.56 -0.47
CA ILE A 81 7.09 4.70 -1.54
C ILE A 81 8.47 4.15 -1.17
N ASP A 82 9.30 4.94 -0.51
CA ASP A 82 10.67 4.53 -0.14
C ASP A 82 10.71 3.48 0.98
N LYS A 83 9.60 3.28 1.69
CA LYS A 83 9.47 2.25 2.72
C LYS A 83 9.29 0.85 2.14
N PHE A 84 8.96 0.77 0.84
CA PHE A 84 8.67 -0.49 0.17
C PHE A 84 9.73 -0.86 -0.88
N THR A 85 9.96 -2.15 -1.04
CA THR A 85 10.55 -2.73 -2.24
C THR A 85 9.42 -2.93 -3.24
N ILE A 86 9.41 -2.13 -4.32
CA ILE A 86 8.35 -2.14 -5.33
C ILE A 86 8.65 -3.22 -6.38
N PRO A 87 7.79 -4.21 -6.62
CA PRO A 87 7.99 -5.23 -7.64
C PRO A 87 7.90 -4.64 -9.06
N GLU A 88 8.52 -5.31 -10.03
CA GLU A 88 8.63 -4.83 -11.41
C GLU A 88 7.27 -4.48 -12.06
N ARG A 89 6.20 -5.22 -11.71
CA ARG A 89 4.86 -4.96 -12.26
C ARG A 89 4.30 -3.58 -11.90
N TYR A 90 4.74 -2.99 -10.78
CA TYR A 90 4.33 -1.65 -10.31
C TYR A 90 5.44 -0.60 -10.43
N LYS A 91 6.66 -1.01 -10.75
CA LYS A 91 7.82 -0.14 -10.79
C LYS A 91 7.65 0.97 -11.83
N ASN A 92 7.95 2.20 -11.43
CA ASN A 92 7.81 3.40 -12.27
C ASN A 92 6.40 3.64 -12.80
N LYS A 93 5.38 3.04 -12.19
CA LYS A 93 3.97 3.28 -12.52
C LYS A 93 3.29 3.97 -11.35
N HIS A 94 2.33 4.81 -11.66
CA HIS A 94 1.45 5.46 -10.69
C HIS A 94 0.02 5.18 -11.08
N GLY A 95 -0.88 5.16 -10.10
CA GLY A 95 -2.30 4.93 -10.34
C GLY A 95 -2.93 3.98 -9.34
N LEU A 96 -4.02 3.38 -9.77
CA LEU A 96 -4.85 2.46 -9.02
C LEU A 96 -4.83 1.06 -9.63
N TRP A 97 -4.61 0.05 -8.82
CA TRP A 97 -4.74 -1.36 -9.19
C TRP A 97 -5.81 -2.03 -8.35
N LEU A 98 -6.70 -2.76 -8.98
CA LEU A 98 -7.56 -3.71 -8.31
C LEU A 98 -6.89 -5.09 -8.35
N ILE A 99 -6.61 -5.64 -7.18
CA ILE A 99 -5.97 -6.94 -6.99
C ILE A 99 -7.00 -7.89 -6.40
N GLY A 100 -7.15 -9.06 -7.01
CA GLY A 100 -8.09 -10.09 -6.58
C GLY A 100 -7.62 -10.88 -5.35
N TYR A 101 -8.46 -11.80 -4.88
CA TYR A 101 -8.12 -12.71 -3.78
C TYR A 101 -6.89 -13.58 -4.04
N ASP A 102 -6.61 -13.88 -5.29
CA ASP A 102 -5.46 -14.66 -5.75
C ASP A 102 -4.14 -13.85 -5.80
N GLY A 103 -4.17 -12.58 -5.40
CA GLY A 103 -3.03 -11.67 -5.50
C GLY A 103 -2.75 -11.16 -6.91
N GLY A 104 -3.55 -11.54 -7.91
CA GLY A 104 -3.39 -11.10 -9.30
C GLY A 104 -4.10 -9.78 -9.61
N ASP A 105 -3.49 -8.96 -10.48
CA ASP A 105 -4.08 -7.72 -10.95
C ASP A 105 -5.31 -8.00 -11.81
N LYS A 106 -6.44 -7.35 -11.51
CA LYS A 106 -7.72 -7.49 -12.22
C LYS A 106 -8.04 -6.27 -13.08
N SER A 107 -7.60 -5.09 -12.63
CA SER A 107 -7.77 -3.84 -13.36
C SER A 107 -6.72 -2.82 -12.95
N TYR A 108 -6.48 -1.84 -13.81
CA TYR A 108 -5.54 -0.75 -13.57
C TYR A 108 -6.04 0.53 -14.24
N SER A 109 -5.84 1.66 -13.59
CA SER A 109 -5.90 2.98 -14.22
C SER A 109 -4.77 3.88 -13.71
N ASN A 110 -4.27 4.75 -14.58
CA ASN A 110 -3.27 5.77 -14.21
C ASN A 110 -3.88 7.04 -13.61
N ASP A 111 -5.20 7.06 -13.46
CA ASP A 111 -6.01 8.11 -12.86
C ASP A 111 -7.07 7.53 -11.93
N THR A 112 -8.06 8.33 -11.54
CA THR A 112 -9.15 7.91 -10.64
C THR A 112 -10.32 7.23 -11.35
N SER A 113 -10.26 7.01 -12.65
CA SER A 113 -11.37 6.43 -13.44
C SER A 113 -11.79 5.04 -12.96
N LEU A 114 -10.83 4.23 -12.47
CA LEU A 114 -11.13 2.93 -11.90
C LEU A 114 -12.13 2.98 -10.74
N LEU A 115 -12.12 4.06 -9.94
CA LEU A 115 -13.04 4.21 -8.80
C LEU A 115 -14.50 4.19 -9.20
N LYS A 116 -14.83 4.70 -10.39
CA LYS A 116 -16.20 4.76 -10.92
C LYS A 116 -16.77 3.38 -11.26
N GLU A 117 -15.90 2.42 -11.56
CA GLU A 117 -16.28 1.09 -12.06
C GLU A 117 -15.90 -0.04 -11.11
N ILE A 118 -15.13 0.25 -10.06
CA ILE A 118 -14.50 -0.79 -9.23
C ILE A 118 -15.52 -1.74 -8.60
N HIS A 119 -16.65 -1.25 -8.09
CA HIS A 119 -17.69 -2.08 -7.52
C HIS A 119 -18.35 -2.97 -8.58
N ASN A 120 -18.63 -2.43 -9.77
CA ASN A 120 -19.18 -3.20 -10.88
C ASN A 120 -18.21 -4.30 -11.34
N ILE A 121 -16.92 -3.99 -11.45
CA ILE A 121 -15.89 -4.98 -11.81
C ILE A 121 -15.89 -6.12 -10.78
N ILE A 122 -15.85 -5.80 -9.49
CA ILE A 122 -15.86 -6.79 -8.42
C ILE A 122 -17.12 -7.64 -8.47
N ASP A 123 -18.29 -7.04 -8.64
CA ASP A 123 -19.59 -7.73 -8.63
C ASP A 123 -19.77 -8.70 -9.80
N THR A 124 -18.96 -8.57 -10.85
CA THR A 124 -18.91 -9.56 -11.94
C THR A 124 -18.00 -10.77 -11.65
N MET A 125 -17.15 -10.69 -10.62
CA MET A 125 -16.23 -11.77 -10.29
C MET A 125 -16.96 -13.03 -9.78
N PRO A 126 -16.54 -14.25 -10.16
CA PRO A 126 -17.23 -15.48 -9.77
C PRO A 126 -17.40 -15.65 -8.27
N ILE A 127 -16.34 -15.41 -7.48
CA ILE A 127 -16.38 -15.52 -6.02
C ILE A 127 -17.33 -14.47 -5.42
N ARG A 128 -17.35 -13.24 -5.94
CA ARG A 128 -18.28 -12.20 -5.47
C ARG A 128 -19.74 -12.57 -5.73
N LYS A 129 -20.05 -13.19 -6.86
CA LYS A 129 -21.40 -13.67 -7.14
C LYS A 129 -21.87 -14.70 -6.10
N SER A 130 -20.98 -15.58 -5.66
CA SER A 130 -21.26 -16.51 -4.56
C SER A 130 -21.48 -15.77 -3.23
N GLU A 131 -20.58 -14.82 -2.91
CA GLU A 131 -20.71 -13.99 -1.70
C GLU A 131 -22.06 -13.25 -1.64
N MET A 132 -22.51 -12.66 -2.75
CA MET A 132 -23.81 -11.96 -2.83
C MET A 132 -25.00 -12.89 -2.63
N THR A 133 -24.88 -14.18 -2.98
CA THR A 133 -25.93 -15.16 -2.73
C THR A 133 -26.04 -15.52 -1.26
N ASP A 134 -24.92 -15.56 -0.56
CA ASP A 134 -24.83 -15.99 0.85
C ASP A 134 -24.99 -14.84 1.86
N GLN A 135 -24.76 -13.61 1.43
CA GLN A 135 -24.81 -12.41 2.26
C GLN A 135 -26.09 -11.60 1.97
N LYS A 136 -26.78 -11.17 3.04
CA LYS A 136 -27.77 -10.10 2.91
C LYS A 136 -27.03 -8.78 2.67
N GLU A 137 -27.54 -7.97 1.73
CA GLU A 137 -27.05 -6.59 1.55
C GLU A 137 -27.08 -5.85 2.90
N LYS A 138 -25.96 -5.28 3.27
CA LYS A 138 -25.78 -4.56 4.55
C LYS A 138 -25.82 -3.05 4.36
N CYS A 139 -25.54 -2.58 3.14
CA CYS A 139 -25.48 -1.17 2.81
C CYS A 139 -26.80 -0.73 2.15
N ASN A 140 -27.54 0.15 2.82
CA ASN A 140 -28.76 0.82 2.32
C ASN A 140 -28.48 2.30 2.12
#